data_4d946152c53945051a1057b2c4f83fa6
#
_entry.id   4d946152c53945051a1057b2c4f83fa6
#
_cell.length_a   1.000
_cell.length_b   1.000
_cell.length_c   1.000
_cell.angle_alpha   90.00
_cell.angle_beta   90.00
_cell.angle_gamma   90.00
#
_symmetry.space_group_name_H-M   'P 1'
#
loop_
_entity.id
_entity.type
_entity.pdbx_description
1 polymer ?
#
loop_
_entity_poly.entity_id
_entity_poly.type
_entity_poly.pdbx_seq_one_letter_code
_entity_poly.pdbx_strand_id
1 'polypeptide(L)'
;TQARAEADASAPDLTGKSILITGCSSGFGRLGAEHYARLGAKVFATMRNLPRPEADELTALAAGDNLDITVIEIDVTSDEQVEAGVAEALAAAGGTIDVLVNNAGIAFAGPIEVQDMEATQLIFDTNVFGPQRMIRAMLPAMRAAGGGQVFNITSQLGRVIVPGYAHYSPTKFALEALSEQLAYETVTQGIEVTIIEPGGYPTEIWENQVALSAGLKARLPEELLAAYPQMTASMGVDNGGGGGSTDPMDIPRNIAEIIAMPAGKRPLRRAVHPVSRPQELINDVSAQQQLAMFGNSPYGPLVKAVLD
;
A
#
# COMPACT_ATOMS: atom_id res chain seq x y z
N THR A 1 6.94 33.51 -1.29
CA THR A 1 7.20 33.16 -2.72
C THR A 1 8.56 32.51 -2.89
N GLN A 2 9.61 32.95 -2.18
CA GLN A 2 10.96 32.41 -2.31
C GLN A 2 11.10 31.04 -1.58
N ALA A 3 10.54 30.89 -0.40
CA ALA A 3 10.50 29.60 0.33
C ALA A 3 9.68 28.51 -0.42
N ARG A 4 8.67 28.91 -1.20
CA ARG A 4 7.88 28.00 -2.03
C ARG A 4 8.65 27.58 -3.29
N ALA A 5 9.48 28.45 -3.85
CA ALA A 5 10.36 28.16 -4.99
C ALA A 5 11.58 27.30 -4.57
N GLU A 6 12.09 27.47 -3.34
CA GLU A 6 13.19 26.65 -2.81
C GLU A 6 12.71 25.24 -2.40
N ALA A 7 11.47 25.09 -1.93
CA ALA A 7 10.84 23.79 -1.70
C ALA A 7 10.54 23.03 -3.02
N ASP A 8 10.20 23.75 -4.08
CA ASP A 8 9.96 23.18 -5.41
C ASP A 8 11.28 22.73 -6.12
N ALA A 9 12.40 23.35 -5.81
CA ALA A 9 13.71 23.00 -6.39
C ALA A 9 14.31 21.69 -5.83
N SER A 10 13.71 21.10 -4.77
CA SER A 10 14.15 19.86 -4.14
C SER A 10 13.18 18.68 -4.36
N ALA A 11 12.06 18.90 -5.02
CA ALA A 11 11.08 17.85 -5.28
C ALA A 11 11.64 16.83 -6.29
N PRO A 12 11.39 15.51 -6.09
CA PRO A 12 11.83 14.50 -7.04
C PRO A 12 11.17 14.70 -8.41
N ASP A 13 11.96 14.53 -9.49
CA ASP A 13 11.46 14.53 -10.86
C ASP A 13 11.08 13.09 -11.25
N LEU A 14 9.81 12.88 -11.58
CA LEU A 14 9.27 11.60 -12.04
C LEU A 14 8.91 11.61 -13.54
N THR A 15 9.41 12.60 -14.29
CA THR A 15 9.19 12.68 -15.74
C THR A 15 9.65 11.40 -16.43
N GLY A 16 8.78 10.84 -17.27
CA GLY A 16 9.03 9.60 -18.01
C GLY A 16 8.79 8.32 -17.18
N LYS A 17 8.36 8.43 -15.93
CA LYS A 17 7.93 7.28 -15.13
C LYS A 17 6.44 6.98 -15.35
N SER A 18 6.13 5.70 -15.42
CA SER A 18 4.76 5.18 -15.43
C SER A 18 4.46 4.45 -14.12
N ILE A 19 3.35 4.80 -13.48
CA ILE A 19 3.00 4.33 -12.13
C ILE A 19 1.57 3.79 -12.14
N LEU A 20 1.38 2.53 -11.76
CA LEU A 20 0.08 1.96 -11.47
C LEU A 20 -0.14 1.91 -9.96
N ILE A 21 -1.24 2.48 -9.50
CA ILE A 21 -1.55 2.56 -8.07
C ILE A 21 -2.96 2.03 -7.79
N THR A 22 -3.12 1.18 -6.76
CA THR A 22 -4.41 0.60 -6.40
C THR A 22 -5.10 1.38 -5.29
N GLY A 23 -6.45 1.46 -5.35
CA GLY A 23 -7.24 2.09 -4.31
C GLY A 23 -7.18 3.62 -4.32
N CYS A 24 -7.36 4.24 -5.48
CA CYS A 24 -7.24 5.69 -5.67
C CYS A 24 -8.53 6.48 -5.44
N SER A 25 -9.58 5.88 -4.91
CA SER A 25 -10.82 6.63 -4.60
C SER A 25 -10.63 7.63 -3.46
N SER A 26 -9.69 7.37 -2.55
CA SER A 26 -9.47 8.20 -1.36
C SER A 26 -8.06 7.99 -0.77
N GLY A 27 -7.74 8.68 0.32
CA GLY A 27 -6.55 8.48 1.14
C GLY A 27 -5.23 8.55 0.39
N PHE A 28 -4.27 7.72 0.78
CA PHE A 28 -2.93 7.73 0.19
C PHE A 28 -2.91 7.46 -1.31
N GLY A 29 -3.83 6.61 -1.81
CA GLY A 29 -3.93 6.29 -3.23
C GLY A 29 -4.34 7.49 -4.06
N ARG A 30 -5.35 8.25 -3.65
CA ARG A 30 -5.80 9.48 -4.30
C ARG A 30 -4.72 10.56 -4.25
N LEU A 31 -4.18 10.83 -3.05
CA LEU A 31 -3.10 11.80 -2.85
C LEU A 31 -1.86 11.45 -3.66
N GLY A 32 -1.51 10.16 -3.71
CA GLY A 32 -0.38 9.66 -4.51
C GLY A 32 -0.59 9.87 -6.00
N ALA A 33 -1.76 9.52 -6.53
CA ALA A 33 -2.06 9.69 -7.95
C ALA A 33 -1.89 11.15 -8.40
N GLU A 34 -2.44 12.09 -7.63
CA GLU A 34 -2.28 13.52 -7.90
C GLU A 34 -0.83 13.99 -7.75
N HIS A 35 -0.16 13.57 -6.68
CA HIS A 35 1.21 13.99 -6.38
C HIS A 35 2.21 13.52 -7.44
N TYR A 36 2.17 12.23 -7.80
CA TYR A 36 3.10 11.68 -8.78
C TYR A 36 2.88 12.28 -10.18
N ALA A 37 1.64 12.52 -10.58
CA ALA A 37 1.34 13.18 -11.84
C ALA A 37 1.84 14.64 -11.86
N ARG A 38 1.76 15.37 -10.74
CA ARG A 38 2.34 16.72 -10.60
C ARG A 38 3.88 16.72 -10.66
N LEU A 39 4.51 15.60 -10.32
CA LEU A 39 5.95 15.38 -10.46
C LEU A 39 6.35 14.88 -11.86
N GLY A 40 5.41 14.83 -12.82
CA GLY A 40 5.65 14.49 -14.22
C GLY A 40 5.47 13.02 -14.59
N ALA A 41 5.01 12.18 -13.67
CA ALA A 41 4.72 10.78 -13.97
C ALA A 41 3.41 10.62 -14.76
N LYS A 42 3.36 9.55 -15.58
CA LYS A 42 2.12 9.01 -16.11
C LYS A 42 1.51 8.05 -15.08
N VAL A 43 0.30 8.34 -14.62
CA VAL A 43 -0.34 7.59 -13.52
C VAL A 43 -1.56 6.85 -14.00
N PHE A 44 -1.63 5.56 -13.67
CA PHE A 44 -2.80 4.70 -13.81
C PHE A 44 -3.42 4.52 -12.43
N ALA A 45 -4.45 5.32 -12.15
CA ALA A 45 -5.15 5.34 -10.87
C ALA A 45 -6.29 4.32 -10.89
N THR A 46 -6.23 3.27 -10.06
CA THR A 46 -7.26 2.25 -10.12
C THR A 46 -8.29 2.38 -9.01
N MET A 47 -9.54 2.13 -9.35
CA MET A 47 -10.69 2.14 -8.47
C MET A 47 -11.61 0.97 -8.81
N ARG A 48 -12.30 0.42 -7.82
CA ARG A 48 -13.36 -0.57 -8.05
C ARG A 48 -14.71 0.11 -8.26
N ASN A 49 -15.66 -0.63 -8.83
CA ASN A 49 -17.07 -0.22 -8.98
C ASN A 49 -17.22 1.11 -9.77
N LEU A 50 -16.67 1.17 -10.96
CA LEU A 50 -16.91 2.28 -11.87
C LEU A 50 -18.29 2.10 -12.58
N PRO A 51 -19.01 3.19 -12.92
CA PRO A 51 -18.67 4.60 -12.65
C PRO A 51 -18.92 5.01 -11.19
N ARG A 52 -18.13 5.97 -10.71
CA ARG A 52 -18.25 6.50 -9.35
C ARG A 52 -17.80 7.96 -9.28
N PRO A 53 -18.35 8.78 -8.35
CA PRO A 53 -18.05 10.23 -8.28
C PRO A 53 -16.56 10.53 -8.16
N GLU A 54 -15.81 9.76 -7.36
CA GLU A 54 -14.38 9.99 -7.12
C GLU A 54 -13.52 9.78 -8.38
N ALA A 55 -14.00 8.94 -9.32
CA ALA A 55 -13.35 8.76 -10.62
C ALA A 55 -13.57 9.99 -11.51
N ASP A 56 -14.81 10.50 -11.55
CA ASP A 56 -15.16 11.69 -12.29
C ASP A 56 -14.40 12.92 -11.78
N GLU A 57 -14.31 13.08 -10.45
CA GLU A 57 -13.55 14.14 -9.79
C GLU A 57 -12.05 14.06 -10.14
N LEU A 58 -11.43 12.88 -10.06
CA LEU A 58 -10.02 12.72 -10.40
C LEU A 58 -9.77 13.01 -11.88
N THR A 59 -10.65 12.56 -12.75
CA THR A 59 -10.57 12.81 -14.19
C THR A 59 -10.71 14.29 -14.51
N ALA A 60 -11.68 14.98 -13.87
CA ALA A 60 -11.87 16.42 -14.04
C ALA A 60 -10.68 17.23 -13.53
N LEU A 61 -10.12 16.86 -12.38
CA LEU A 61 -8.91 17.47 -11.81
C LEU A 61 -7.72 17.27 -12.77
N ALA A 62 -7.52 16.07 -13.27
CA ALA A 62 -6.44 15.75 -14.20
C ALA A 62 -6.54 16.61 -15.49
N ALA A 63 -7.74 16.74 -16.05
CA ALA A 63 -7.98 17.58 -17.22
C ALA A 63 -7.77 19.07 -16.92
N GLY A 64 -8.22 19.55 -15.76
CA GLY A 64 -8.09 20.96 -15.36
C GLY A 64 -6.64 21.38 -15.12
N ASP A 65 -5.82 20.50 -14.54
CA ASP A 65 -4.43 20.76 -14.18
C ASP A 65 -3.43 20.23 -15.22
N ASN A 66 -3.90 19.65 -16.33
CA ASN A 66 -3.08 19.02 -17.38
C ASN A 66 -2.15 17.93 -16.83
N LEU A 67 -2.69 17.05 -16.01
CA LEU A 67 -1.97 15.91 -15.42
C LEU A 67 -2.22 14.64 -16.23
N ASP A 68 -1.21 13.81 -16.39
CA ASP A 68 -1.30 12.52 -17.08
C ASP A 68 -1.80 11.43 -16.12
N ILE A 69 -3.11 11.45 -15.85
CA ILE A 69 -3.79 10.46 -15.00
C ILE A 69 -4.88 9.77 -15.80
N THR A 70 -4.83 8.45 -15.83
CA THR A 70 -5.89 7.58 -16.41
C THR A 70 -6.52 6.77 -15.28
N VAL A 71 -7.84 6.82 -15.16
CA VAL A 71 -8.59 6.01 -14.19
C VAL A 71 -8.95 4.68 -14.85
N ILE A 72 -8.66 3.56 -14.16
CA ILE A 72 -8.92 2.19 -14.63
C ILE A 72 -9.70 1.43 -13.57
N GLU A 73 -10.67 0.60 -14.00
CA GLU A 73 -11.41 -0.25 -13.09
C GLU A 73 -10.59 -1.48 -12.68
N ILE A 74 -10.26 -1.60 -11.39
CA ILE A 74 -9.68 -2.81 -10.78
C ILE A 74 -10.27 -2.99 -9.39
N ASP A 75 -10.97 -4.10 -9.16
CA ASP A 75 -11.16 -4.67 -7.84
C ASP A 75 -10.04 -5.69 -7.60
N VAL A 76 -9.18 -5.44 -6.63
CA VAL A 76 -8.04 -6.30 -6.31
C VAL A 76 -8.44 -7.69 -5.78
N THR A 77 -9.73 -7.88 -5.45
CA THR A 77 -10.28 -9.19 -5.05
C THR A 77 -10.77 -10.03 -6.25
N SER A 78 -10.76 -9.48 -7.46
CA SER A 78 -11.17 -10.16 -8.69
C SER A 78 -9.97 -10.46 -9.59
N ASP A 79 -9.67 -11.73 -9.81
CA ASP A 79 -8.61 -12.15 -10.73
C ASP A 79 -8.86 -11.60 -12.15
N GLU A 80 -10.11 -11.66 -12.63
CA GLU A 80 -10.49 -11.18 -13.95
C GLU A 80 -10.28 -9.66 -14.11
N GLN A 81 -10.73 -8.85 -13.13
CA GLN A 81 -10.56 -7.40 -13.19
C GLN A 81 -9.09 -6.99 -13.08
N VAL A 82 -8.30 -7.69 -12.25
CA VAL A 82 -6.86 -7.45 -12.16
C VAL A 82 -6.18 -7.74 -13.50
N GLU A 83 -6.43 -8.88 -14.12
CA GLU A 83 -5.84 -9.22 -15.41
C GLU A 83 -6.25 -8.24 -16.52
N ALA A 84 -7.54 -7.90 -16.62
CA ALA A 84 -8.04 -6.96 -17.61
C ALA A 84 -7.51 -5.54 -17.41
N GLY A 85 -7.58 -5.01 -16.17
CA GLY A 85 -7.14 -3.65 -15.87
C GLY A 85 -5.63 -3.46 -15.97
N VAL A 86 -4.83 -4.46 -15.60
CA VAL A 86 -3.37 -4.43 -15.81
C VAL A 86 -3.04 -4.49 -17.30
N ALA A 87 -3.73 -5.30 -18.08
CA ALA A 87 -3.54 -5.34 -19.55
C ALA A 87 -3.89 -4.00 -20.21
N GLU A 88 -4.97 -3.35 -19.77
CA GLU A 88 -5.36 -2.01 -20.21
C GLU A 88 -4.29 -0.96 -19.87
N ALA A 89 -3.81 -0.95 -18.63
CA ALA A 89 -2.76 -0.03 -18.18
C ALA A 89 -1.47 -0.22 -18.99
N LEU A 90 -1.03 -1.47 -19.18
CA LEU A 90 0.16 -1.79 -19.96
C LEU A 90 0.02 -1.33 -21.43
N ALA A 91 -1.13 -1.57 -22.06
CA ALA A 91 -1.39 -1.11 -23.41
C ALA A 91 -1.31 0.42 -23.52
N ALA A 92 -1.93 1.15 -22.59
CA ALA A 92 -1.90 2.61 -22.53
C ALA A 92 -0.51 3.18 -22.16
N ALA A 93 0.33 2.40 -21.48
CA ALA A 93 1.71 2.75 -21.16
C ALA A 93 2.73 2.41 -22.27
N GLY A 94 2.29 1.76 -23.35
CA GLY A 94 3.21 1.32 -24.41
C GLY A 94 3.93 0.01 -24.11
N GLY A 95 3.36 -0.82 -23.23
CA GLY A 95 3.81 -2.19 -22.93
C GLY A 95 4.60 -2.34 -21.64
N THR A 96 5.00 -1.24 -20.98
CA THR A 96 5.77 -1.28 -19.72
C THR A 96 5.24 -0.28 -18.71
N ILE A 97 5.25 -0.66 -17.43
CA ILE A 97 4.98 0.22 -16.29
C ILE A 97 6.15 0.07 -15.32
N ASP A 98 6.75 1.21 -14.93
CA ASP A 98 7.95 1.25 -14.10
C ASP A 98 7.66 0.89 -12.64
N VAL A 99 6.49 1.30 -12.13
CA VAL A 99 6.18 1.26 -10.70
C VAL A 99 4.78 0.71 -10.46
N LEU A 100 4.68 -0.27 -9.57
CA LEU A 100 3.43 -0.75 -8.98
C LEU A 100 3.34 -0.29 -7.53
N VAL A 101 2.24 0.38 -7.16
CA VAL A 101 1.94 0.74 -5.76
C VAL A 101 0.69 -0.01 -5.30
N ASN A 102 0.86 -1.06 -4.52
CA ASN A 102 -0.21 -1.79 -3.86
C ASN A 102 -0.66 -1.03 -2.61
N ASN A 103 -1.63 -0.15 -2.78
CA ASN A 103 -2.16 0.71 -1.73
C ASN A 103 -3.56 0.29 -1.26
N ALA A 104 -4.37 -0.35 -2.09
CA ALA A 104 -5.72 -0.79 -1.71
C ALA A 104 -5.69 -1.63 -0.43
N GLY A 105 -6.56 -1.31 0.52
CA GLY A 105 -6.64 -2.01 1.79
C GLY A 105 -7.86 -1.61 2.59
N ILE A 106 -8.28 -2.49 3.49
CA ILE A 106 -9.40 -2.31 4.42
C ILE A 106 -8.98 -2.69 5.83
N ALA A 107 -9.78 -2.26 6.81
CA ALA A 107 -9.62 -2.61 8.21
C ALA A 107 -10.97 -2.97 8.85
N PHE A 108 -10.91 -3.78 9.90
CA PHE A 108 -12.01 -4.06 10.81
C PHE A 108 -11.56 -3.80 12.24
N ALA A 109 -12.50 -3.39 13.10
CA ALA A 109 -12.32 -3.33 14.54
C ALA A 109 -12.94 -4.57 15.21
N GLY A 110 -12.52 -4.83 16.44
CA GLY A 110 -13.05 -5.88 17.30
C GLY A 110 -12.06 -7.00 17.60
N PRO A 111 -12.39 -7.91 18.52
CA PRO A 111 -11.62 -9.12 18.81
C PRO A 111 -11.62 -10.12 17.66
N ILE A 112 -10.65 -11.02 17.63
CA ILE A 112 -10.55 -12.06 16.59
C ILE A 112 -11.77 -12.99 16.58
N GLU A 113 -12.26 -13.41 17.75
CA GLU A 113 -13.39 -14.34 17.84
C GLU A 113 -14.69 -13.78 17.23
N VAL A 114 -14.87 -12.46 17.26
CA VAL A 114 -16.08 -11.84 16.67
C VAL A 114 -15.95 -11.57 15.16
N GLN A 115 -14.79 -11.81 14.56
CA GLN A 115 -14.63 -11.75 13.11
C GLN A 115 -15.17 -13.04 12.51
N ASP A 116 -16.33 -12.99 11.85
CA ASP A 116 -16.80 -14.14 11.10
C ASP A 116 -15.90 -14.45 9.90
N MET A 117 -16.11 -15.61 9.27
CA MET A 117 -15.27 -16.03 8.16
C MET A 117 -15.43 -15.14 6.92
N GLU A 118 -16.58 -14.51 6.74
CA GLU A 118 -16.82 -13.56 5.65
C GLU A 118 -15.93 -12.32 5.80
N ALA A 119 -15.93 -11.69 6.97
CA ALA A 119 -15.05 -10.55 7.26
C ALA A 119 -13.56 -10.95 7.22
N THR A 120 -13.22 -12.13 7.74
CA THR A 120 -11.86 -12.67 7.73
C THR A 120 -11.37 -12.88 6.29
N GLN A 121 -12.16 -13.54 5.44
CA GLN A 121 -11.81 -13.75 4.05
C GLN A 121 -11.69 -12.45 3.29
N LEU A 122 -12.62 -11.52 3.46
CA LEU A 122 -12.60 -10.22 2.78
C LEU A 122 -11.33 -9.40 3.10
N ILE A 123 -10.93 -9.33 4.37
CA ILE A 123 -9.73 -8.55 4.73
C ILE A 123 -8.44 -9.19 4.22
N PHE A 124 -8.33 -10.53 4.26
CA PHE A 124 -7.18 -11.24 3.68
C PHE A 124 -7.16 -11.13 2.15
N ASP A 125 -8.31 -11.28 1.52
CA ASP A 125 -8.43 -11.20 0.07
C ASP A 125 -8.04 -9.81 -0.44
N THR A 126 -8.47 -8.75 0.25
CA THR A 126 -8.11 -7.37 -0.12
C THR A 126 -6.65 -7.06 0.22
N ASN A 127 -6.21 -7.30 1.47
CA ASN A 127 -4.94 -6.78 1.98
C ASN A 127 -3.73 -7.65 1.64
N VAL A 128 -3.91 -8.93 1.33
CA VAL A 128 -2.83 -9.90 1.07
C VAL A 128 -2.90 -10.46 -0.33
N PHE A 129 -4.03 -11.07 -0.69
CA PHE A 129 -4.16 -11.71 -2.00
C PHE A 129 -4.34 -10.68 -3.13
N GLY A 130 -4.94 -9.51 -2.85
CA GLY A 130 -5.00 -8.39 -3.80
C GLY A 130 -3.63 -7.94 -4.27
N PRO A 131 -2.70 -7.55 -3.37
CA PRO A 131 -1.30 -7.29 -3.74
C PRO A 131 -0.64 -8.45 -4.49
N GLN A 132 -0.87 -9.70 -4.09
CA GLN A 132 -0.32 -10.87 -4.78
C GLN A 132 -0.84 -11.00 -6.22
N ARG A 133 -2.14 -10.77 -6.46
CA ARG A 133 -2.72 -10.74 -7.82
C ARG A 133 -2.06 -9.67 -8.68
N MET A 134 -1.99 -8.45 -8.16
CA MET A 134 -1.37 -7.32 -8.86
C MET A 134 0.10 -7.60 -9.21
N ILE A 135 0.88 -8.13 -8.26
CA ILE A 135 2.27 -8.53 -8.47
C ILE A 135 2.38 -9.58 -9.58
N ARG A 136 1.57 -10.63 -9.53
CA ARG A 136 1.56 -11.69 -10.56
C ARG A 136 1.25 -11.16 -11.95
N ALA A 137 0.31 -10.23 -12.06
CA ALA A 137 -0.05 -9.63 -13.34
C ALA A 137 1.02 -8.68 -13.88
N MET A 138 1.74 -7.96 -13.01
CA MET A 138 2.73 -6.95 -13.40
C MET A 138 4.13 -7.51 -13.66
N LEU A 139 4.58 -8.50 -12.90
CA LEU A 139 5.95 -9.02 -12.96
C LEU A 139 6.42 -9.47 -14.36
N PRO A 140 5.59 -10.11 -15.20
CA PRO A 140 6.03 -10.49 -16.55
C PRO A 140 6.49 -9.29 -17.40
N ALA A 141 5.74 -8.17 -17.36
CA ALA A 141 6.09 -6.97 -18.09
C ALA A 141 7.33 -6.28 -17.51
N MET A 142 7.46 -6.20 -16.18
CA MET A 142 8.64 -5.67 -15.51
C MET A 142 9.90 -6.47 -15.84
N ARG A 143 9.83 -7.81 -15.85
CA ARG A 143 10.95 -8.66 -16.29
C ARG A 143 11.34 -8.42 -17.74
N ALA A 144 10.36 -8.30 -18.63
CA ALA A 144 10.60 -8.04 -20.04
C ALA A 144 11.24 -6.67 -20.27
N ALA A 145 10.94 -5.68 -19.42
CA ALA A 145 11.55 -4.37 -19.41
C ALA A 145 12.96 -4.33 -18.77
N GLY A 146 13.38 -5.42 -18.12
CA GLY A 146 14.66 -5.51 -17.42
C GLY A 146 14.68 -4.88 -16.04
N GLY A 147 13.53 -4.58 -15.44
CA GLY A 147 13.42 -4.06 -14.07
C GLY A 147 12.08 -3.42 -13.77
N GLY A 148 11.94 -2.96 -12.53
CA GLY A 148 10.75 -2.27 -12.05
C GLY A 148 10.81 -2.03 -10.55
N GLN A 149 9.78 -1.37 -10.02
CA GLN A 149 9.65 -1.10 -8.59
C GLN A 149 8.27 -1.54 -8.11
N VAL A 150 8.21 -2.25 -7.00
CA VAL A 150 6.98 -2.64 -6.33
C VAL A 150 6.95 -2.03 -4.94
N PHE A 151 5.94 -1.22 -4.67
CA PHE A 151 5.66 -0.69 -3.34
C PHE A 151 4.46 -1.40 -2.74
N ASN A 152 4.61 -1.96 -1.55
CA ASN A 152 3.52 -2.53 -0.78
C ASN A 152 3.26 -1.67 0.45
N ILE A 153 2.05 -1.12 0.56
CA ILE A 153 1.66 -0.30 1.72
C ILE A 153 1.20 -1.23 2.83
N THR A 154 2.09 -1.46 3.79
CA THR A 154 1.80 -2.24 4.99
C THR A 154 1.25 -1.36 6.12
N SER A 155 1.87 -1.34 7.27
CA SER A 155 1.59 -0.49 8.42
C SER A 155 2.66 -0.71 9.49
N GLN A 156 2.85 0.22 10.42
CA GLN A 156 3.51 -0.08 11.69
C GLN A 156 2.87 -1.32 12.37
N LEU A 157 1.56 -1.54 12.15
CA LEU A 157 0.82 -2.71 12.65
C LEU A 157 1.11 -4.00 11.86
N GLY A 158 2.03 -3.98 10.92
CA GLY A 158 2.68 -5.16 10.34
C GLY A 158 3.89 -5.66 11.14
N ARG A 159 4.32 -4.91 12.18
CA ARG A 159 5.48 -5.24 13.04
C ARG A 159 5.15 -5.16 14.52
N VAL A 160 4.13 -4.40 14.92
CA VAL A 160 3.60 -4.32 16.28
C VAL A 160 2.09 -4.57 16.26
N ILE A 161 1.51 -4.93 17.40
CA ILE A 161 0.09 -5.31 17.49
C ILE A 161 -0.63 -4.40 18.48
N VAL A 162 -1.79 -3.90 18.07
CA VAL A 162 -2.73 -3.18 18.92
C VAL A 162 -3.97 -4.05 19.15
N PRO A 163 -4.36 -4.32 20.40
CA PRO A 163 -5.58 -5.06 20.70
C PRO A 163 -6.83 -4.39 20.13
N GLY A 164 -7.78 -5.19 19.61
CA GLY A 164 -9.04 -4.67 19.08
C GLY A 164 -9.03 -4.30 17.59
N TYR A 165 -7.91 -4.54 16.86
CA TYR A 165 -7.82 -4.35 15.41
C TYR A 165 -7.95 -5.67 14.63
N ALA A 166 -8.51 -6.69 15.25
CA ALA A 166 -8.88 -7.97 14.62
C ALA A 166 -7.79 -8.53 13.70
N HIS A 167 -8.16 -8.85 12.47
CA HIS A 167 -7.27 -9.41 11.46
C HIS A 167 -6.44 -8.35 10.70
N TYR A 168 -6.56 -7.06 10.99
CA TYR A 168 -5.77 -6.03 10.31
C TYR A 168 -4.26 -6.28 10.49
N SER A 169 -3.78 -6.38 11.74
CA SER A 169 -2.36 -6.69 12.00
C SER A 169 -1.93 -8.01 11.36
N PRO A 170 -2.62 -9.15 11.52
CA PRO A 170 -2.30 -10.38 10.81
C PRO A 170 -2.13 -10.22 9.30
N THR A 171 -3.02 -9.45 8.62
CA THR A 171 -2.87 -9.21 7.17
C THR A 171 -1.64 -8.38 6.84
N LYS A 172 -1.32 -7.37 7.66
CA LYS A 172 -0.15 -6.52 7.44
C LYS A 172 1.17 -7.27 7.73
N PHE A 173 1.21 -8.15 8.75
CA PHE A 173 2.32 -9.08 8.97
C PHE A 173 2.50 -10.06 7.80
N ALA A 174 1.41 -10.59 7.27
CA ALA A 174 1.46 -11.47 6.09
C ALA A 174 1.99 -10.72 4.85
N LEU A 175 1.56 -9.48 4.62
CA LEU A 175 2.04 -8.65 3.51
C LEU A 175 3.51 -8.27 3.68
N GLU A 176 3.99 -8.01 4.90
CA GLU A 176 5.43 -7.83 5.21
C GLU A 176 6.25 -9.02 4.74
N ALA A 177 5.87 -10.23 5.19
CA ALA A 177 6.57 -11.46 4.84
C ALA A 177 6.54 -11.75 3.34
N LEU A 178 5.37 -11.57 2.69
CA LEU A 178 5.21 -11.72 1.25
C LEU A 178 6.13 -10.74 0.49
N SER A 179 6.21 -9.50 0.94
CA SER A 179 7.00 -8.45 0.29
C SER A 179 8.50 -8.73 0.40
N GLU A 180 8.99 -9.13 1.57
CA GLU A 180 10.39 -9.48 1.78
C GLU A 180 10.78 -10.73 0.98
N GLN A 181 9.92 -11.76 0.97
CA GLN A 181 10.13 -12.96 0.15
C GLN A 181 10.24 -12.58 -1.34
N LEU A 182 9.33 -11.72 -1.83
CA LEU A 182 9.37 -11.23 -3.21
C LEU A 182 10.66 -10.48 -3.52
N ALA A 183 11.14 -9.63 -2.61
CA ALA A 183 12.36 -8.87 -2.80
C ALA A 183 13.56 -9.79 -3.08
N TYR A 184 13.73 -10.86 -2.29
CA TYR A 184 14.80 -11.84 -2.51
C TYR A 184 14.67 -12.57 -3.85
N GLU A 185 13.44 -12.86 -4.30
CA GLU A 185 13.18 -13.60 -5.54
C GLU A 185 13.40 -12.75 -6.79
N THR A 186 13.21 -11.43 -6.70
CA THR A 186 13.18 -10.53 -7.87
C THR A 186 14.41 -9.63 -8.01
N VAL A 187 15.25 -9.51 -6.98
CA VAL A 187 16.42 -8.61 -7.00
C VAL A 187 17.36 -8.88 -8.16
N THR A 188 17.58 -10.14 -8.55
CA THR A 188 18.43 -10.51 -9.71
C THR A 188 17.78 -10.23 -11.06
N GLN A 189 16.49 -9.88 -11.06
CA GLN A 189 15.73 -9.50 -12.25
C GLN A 189 15.64 -7.97 -12.42
N GLY A 190 16.36 -7.21 -11.58
CA GLY A 190 16.30 -5.75 -11.58
C GLY A 190 14.99 -5.18 -11.05
N ILE A 191 14.16 -6.00 -10.37
CA ILE A 191 12.90 -5.57 -9.77
C ILE A 191 13.12 -5.41 -8.27
N GLU A 192 12.93 -4.18 -7.78
CA GLU A 192 13.13 -3.82 -6.38
C GLU A 192 11.78 -3.68 -5.66
N VAL A 193 11.72 -4.17 -4.44
CA VAL A 193 10.53 -4.12 -3.61
C VAL A 193 10.78 -3.22 -2.42
N THR A 194 9.89 -2.26 -2.19
CA THR A 194 9.90 -1.42 -0.99
C THR A 194 8.60 -1.58 -0.22
N ILE A 195 8.73 -1.82 1.07
CA ILE A 195 7.64 -1.91 2.03
C ILE A 195 7.51 -0.55 2.70
N ILE A 196 6.37 0.11 2.52
CA ILE A 196 6.05 1.35 3.22
C ILE A 196 5.24 1.00 4.46
N GLU A 197 5.71 1.44 5.61
CA GLU A 197 5.14 1.14 6.92
C GLU A 197 4.56 2.42 7.57
N PRO A 198 3.35 2.87 7.16
CA PRO A 198 2.72 4.05 7.75
C PRO A 198 2.38 3.83 9.23
N GLY A 199 2.54 4.90 10.02
CA GLY A 199 1.87 5.02 11.30
C GLY A 199 0.40 5.39 11.17
N GLY A 200 -0.18 6.02 12.19
CA GLY A 200 -1.54 6.54 12.13
C GLY A 200 -1.62 7.82 11.31
N TYR A 201 -2.53 7.86 10.34
CA TYR A 201 -2.83 9.03 9.51
C TYR A 201 -4.34 9.21 9.34
N PRO A 202 -4.85 10.45 9.28
CA PRO A 202 -6.28 10.71 9.05
C PRO A 202 -6.60 10.49 7.57
N THR A 203 -7.14 9.31 7.28
CA THR A 203 -7.59 8.92 5.94
C THR A 203 -8.92 8.17 6.06
N GLU A 204 -9.64 8.05 4.97
CA GLU A 204 -10.97 7.41 4.88
C GLU A 204 -10.95 5.92 5.23
N ILE A 205 -9.79 5.31 5.47
CA ILE A 205 -9.69 3.94 5.98
C ILE A 205 -10.43 3.79 7.32
N TRP A 206 -10.47 4.85 8.13
CA TRP A 206 -11.14 4.84 9.43
C TRP A 206 -12.66 4.88 9.28
N GLU A 207 -13.17 5.71 8.38
CA GLU A 207 -14.60 5.76 8.05
C GLU A 207 -15.08 4.43 7.47
N ASN A 208 -14.30 3.86 6.55
CA ASN A 208 -14.56 2.55 5.99
C ASN A 208 -14.50 1.44 7.05
N GLN A 209 -13.55 1.50 8.00
CA GLN A 209 -13.47 0.59 9.13
C GLN A 209 -14.73 0.66 9.99
N VAL A 210 -15.23 1.87 10.29
CA VAL A 210 -16.46 2.08 11.06
C VAL A 210 -17.63 1.41 10.35
N ALA A 211 -17.82 1.65 9.06
CA ALA A 211 -18.91 1.07 8.29
C ALA A 211 -18.85 -0.46 8.22
N LEU A 212 -17.67 -1.02 7.90
CA LEU A 212 -17.46 -2.46 7.83
C LEU A 212 -17.65 -3.15 9.18
N SER A 213 -17.15 -2.54 10.26
CA SER A 213 -17.29 -3.08 11.62
C SER A 213 -18.72 -2.98 12.14
N ALA A 214 -19.47 -1.94 11.76
CA ALA A 214 -20.90 -1.84 12.07
C ALA A 214 -21.72 -2.94 11.37
N GLY A 215 -21.46 -3.17 10.09
CA GLY A 215 -22.07 -4.25 9.32
C GLY A 215 -21.77 -5.64 9.88
N LEU A 216 -20.52 -5.87 10.31
CA LEU A 216 -20.13 -7.09 10.99
C LEU A 216 -20.90 -7.24 12.31
N LYS A 217 -20.86 -6.21 13.19
CA LYS A 217 -21.52 -6.23 14.50
C LYS A 217 -23.02 -6.52 14.41
N ALA A 218 -23.69 -5.97 13.40
CA ALA A 218 -25.14 -6.13 13.21
C ALA A 218 -25.60 -7.57 12.91
N ARG A 219 -24.70 -8.43 12.44
CA ARG A 219 -25.01 -9.84 12.11
C ARG A 219 -24.52 -10.86 13.12
N LEU A 220 -23.85 -10.40 14.19
CA LEU A 220 -23.28 -11.28 15.21
C LEU A 220 -24.25 -11.53 16.39
N PRO A 221 -24.19 -12.71 17.04
CA PRO A 221 -24.94 -12.99 18.24
C PRO A 221 -24.58 -12.03 19.39
N GLU A 222 -25.62 -11.57 20.14
CA GLU A 222 -25.43 -10.66 21.27
C GLU A 222 -24.51 -11.27 22.35
N GLU A 223 -24.65 -12.57 22.61
CA GLU A 223 -23.84 -13.31 23.58
C GLU A 223 -22.34 -13.23 23.23
N LEU A 224 -21.99 -13.33 21.93
CA LEU A 224 -20.63 -13.24 21.47
C LEU A 224 -20.06 -11.82 21.65
N LEU A 225 -20.88 -10.81 21.35
CA LEU A 225 -20.49 -9.41 21.57
C LEU A 225 -20.30 -9.09 23.06
N ALA A 226 -21.12 -9.65 23.92
CA ALA A 226 -21.07 -9.48 25.37
C ALA A 226 -19.83 -10.12 26.02
N ALA A 227 -19.18 -11.08 25.36
CA ALA A 227 -17.93 -11.68 25.83
C ALA A 227 -16.74 -10.69 25.82
N TYR A 228 -16.80 -9.63 24.97
CA TYR A 228 -15.74 -8.63 24.80
C TYR A 228 -16.27 -7.19 24.88
N PRO A 229 -16.94 -6.78 25.96
CA PRO A 229 -17.74 -5.55 25.98
C PRO A 229 -16.95 -4.29 25.66
N GLN A 230 -15.68 -4.20 26.11
CA GLN A 230 -14.84 -3.03 25.86
C GLN A 230 -14.40 -2.92 24.40
N MET A 231 -14.06 -4.05 23.74
CA MET A 231 -13.59 -4.06 22.36
C MET A 231 -14.76 -3.96 21.37
N THR A 232 -15.88 -4.62 21.66
CA THR A 232 -17.07 -4.58 20.81
C THR A 232 -17.83 -3.26 20.91
N ALA A 233 -17.63 -2.49 21.99
CA ALA A 233 -18.16 -1.13 22.10
C ALA A 233 -17.63 -0.20 21.02
N SER A 234 -16.38 -0.36 20.60
CA SER A 234 -15.74 0.47 19.55
C SER A 234 -16.12 0.06 18.12
N MET A 235 -16.73 -1.13 17.93
CA MET A 235 -17.14 -1.58 16.60
C MET A 235 -18.30 -0.73 16.06
N GLY A 236 -18.08 -0.10 14.92
CA GLY A 236 -19.05 0.78 14.29
C GLY A 236 -19.15 2.18 14.91
N VAL A 237 -18.18 2.55 15.74
CA VAL A 237 -18.12 3.89 16.36
C VAL A 237 -16.92 4.64 15.79
N ASP A 238 -17.14 5.86 15.34
CA ASP A 238 -16.06 6.76 14.98
C ASP A 238 -15.41 7.32 16.25
N ASN A 239 -14.18 6.93 16.50
CA ASN A 239 -13.37 7.41 17.61
C ASN A 239 -12.34 8.46 17.16
N GLY A 240 -12.57 9.14 16.03
CA GLY A 240 -11.70 10.18 15.49
C GLY A 240 -10.49 9.67 14.72
N GLY A 241 -10.47 8.38 14.36
CA GLY A 241 -9.42 7.76 13.54
C GLY A 241 -8.05 7.73 14.21
N GLY A 242 -7.08 7.14 13.54
CA GLY A 242 -5.67 7.18 13.95
C GLY A 242 -4.94 8.33 13.25
N GLY A 243 -4.07 9.02 14.00
CA GLY A 243 -3.12 9.93 13.36
C GLY A 243 -3.24 11.41 13.71
N GLY A 244 -4.33 11.84 14.31
CA GLY A 244 -4.46 13.22 14.81
C GLY A 244 -4.18 14.29 13.74
N SER A 245 -3.12 15.07 13.92
CA SER A 245 -2.71 16.15 13.02
C SER A 245 -1.59 15.77 12.04
N THR A 246 -1.33 14.48 11.80
CA THR A 246 -0.32 14.03 10.83
C THR A 246 -0.75 14.35 9.40
N ASP A 247 0.20 14.69 8.55
CA ASP A 247 -0.05 15.00 7.13
C ASP A 247 -0.05 13.70 6.29
N PRO A 248 -1.19 13.23 5.75
CA PRO A 248 -1.23 12.02 4.94
C PRO A 248 -0.37 12.11 3.66
N MET A 249 0.04 13.30 3.25
CA MET A 249 0.99 13.51 2.15
C MET A 249 2.40 12.97 2.46
N ASP A 250 2.72 12.66 3.72
CA ASP A 250 4.02 12.05 4.06
C ASP A 250 4.23 10.74 3.29
N ILE A 251 3.19 9.95 3.08
CA ILE A 251 3.29 8.67 2.39
C ILE A 251 3.61 8.86 0.89
N PRO A 252 2.83 9.63 0.10
CA PRO A 252 3.17 9.91 -1.29
C PRO A 252 4.55 10.55 -1.48
N ARG A 253 4.95 11.49 -0.60
CA ARG A 253 6.27 12.13 -0.68
C ARG A 253 7.40 11.13 -0.49
N ASN A 254 7.33 10.25 0.53
CA ASN A 254 8.35 9.21 0.75
C ASN A 254 8.43 8.21 -0.42
N ILE A 255 7.29 7.83 -1.01
CA ILE A 255 7.28 6.96 -2.18
C ILE A 255 7.94 7.67 -3.38
N ALA A 256 7.61 8.92 -3.65
CA ALA A 256 8.19 9.70 -4.75
C ALA A 256 9.72 9.83 -4.60
N GLU A 257 10.21 10.11 -3.39
CA GLU A 257 11.64 10.14 -3.08
C GLU A 257 12.31 8.81 -3.43
N ILE A 258 11.72 7.67 -3.03
CA ILE A 258 12.28 6.34 -3.27
C ILE A 258 12.23 5.98 -4.76
N ILE A 259 11.17 6.34 -5.48
CA ILE A 259 11.09 6.13 -6.94
C ILE A 259 12.26 6.81 -7.64
N ALA A 260 12.62 8.03 -7.23
CA ALA A 260 13.71 8.81 -7.81
C ALA A 260 15.12 8.33 -7.40
N MET A 261 15.25 7.48 -6.37
CA MET A 261 16.54 6.92 -5.97
C MET A 261 17.15 6.06 -7.09
N PRO A 262 18.50 6.04 -7.22
CA PRO A 262 19.19 5.12 -8.11
C PRO A 262 18.82 3.64 -7.81
N ALA A 263 18.79 2.82 -8.84
CA ALA A 263 18.63 1.37 -8.69
C ALA A 263 19.73 0.79 -7.77
N GLY A 264 19.38 -0.15 -6.91
CA GLY A 264 20.26 -0.74 -5.90
C GLY A 264 20.53 0.13 -4.67
N LYS A 265 19.82 1.27 -4.54
CA LYS A 265 19.91 2.15 -3.35
C LYS A 265 18.57 2.34 -2.64
N ARG A 266 17.54 1.70 -3.13
CA ARG A 266 16.19 1.79 -2.56
C ARG A 266 16.07 0.88 -1.36
N PRO A 267 15.52 1.36 -0.23
CA PRO A 267 15.42 0.53 0.98
C PRO A 267 14.34 -0.54 0.82
N LEU A 268 14.56 -1.71 1.42
CA LEU A 268 13.50 -2.73 1.53
C LEU A 268 12.32 -2.20 2.37
N ARG A 269 12.59 -1.44 3.44
CA ARG A 269 11.56 -0.88 4.33
C ARG A 269 11.73 0.61 4.55
N ARG A 270 10.59 1.30 4.59
CA ARG A 270 10.51 2.70 4.98
C ARG A 270 9.38 2.89 6.00
N ALA A 271 9.75 3.07 7.25
CA ALA A 271 8.82 3.49 8.30
C ALA A 271 8.48 4.98 8.13
N VAL A 272 7.20 5.32 8.08
CA VAL A 272 6.77 6.70 7.85
C VAL A 272 5.79 7.13 8.93
N HIS A 273 6.25 8.00 9.81
CA HIS A 273 5.45 8.75 10.78
C HIS A 273 6.32 9.84 11.42
N PRO A 274 5.83 11.06 11.64
CA PRO A 274 6.65 12.16 12.15
C PRO A 274 7.13 11.98 13.60
N VAL A 275 6.38 11.19 14.41
CA VAL A 275 6.64 11.11 15.86
C VAL A 275 7.04 9.71 16.31
N SER A 276 6.38 8.65 15.85
CA SER A 276 6.54 7.30 16.39
C SER A 276 6.72 6.26 15.30
N ARG A 277 7.86 5.55 15.36
CA ARG A 277 8.22 4.49 14.41
C ARG A 277 8.77 3.28 15.16
N PRO A 278 7.93 2.61 15.98
CA PRO A 278 8.37 1.50 16.82
C PRO A 278 8.90 0.32 16.03
N GLN A 279 8.51 0.19 14.76
CA GLN A 279 8.93 -0.88 13.87
C GLN A 279 10.39 -0.78 13.42
N GLU A 280 11.04 0.39 13.45
CA GLU A 280 12.42 0.57 12.95
C GLU A 280 13.40 -0.37 13.67
N LEU A 281 13.39 -0.40 14.99
CA LEU A 281 14.28 -1.30 15.76
C LEU A 281 13.99 -2.79 15.48
N ILE A 282 12.72 -3.14 15.26
CA ILE A 282 12.34 -4.53 14.91
C ILE A 282 12.89 -4.88 13.52
N ASN A 283 12.79 -3.95 12.58
CA ASN A 283 13.30 -4.12 11.22
C ASN A 283 14.81 -4.30 11.22
N ASP A 284 15.55 -3.47 11.97
CA ASP A 284 17.02 -3.54 12.08
C ASP A 284 17.46 -4.89 12.65
N VAL A 285 16.86 -5.32 13.77
CA VAL A 285 17.18 -6.61 14.38
C VAL A 285 16.81 -7.77 13.46
N SER A 286 15.67 -7.70 12.78
CA SER A 286 15.23 -8.71 11.82
C SER A 286 16.23 -8.84 10.66
N ALA A 287 16.65 -7.73 10.07
CA ALA A 287 17.64 -7.72 8.97
C ALA A 287 18.98 -8.30 9.44
N GLN A 288 19.48 -7.92 10.62
CA GLN A 288 20.70 -8.47 11.20
C GLN A 288 20.63 -9.99 11.38
N GLN A 289 19.51 -10.50 11.91
CA GLN A 289 19.32 -11.96 12.10
C GLN A 289 19.21 -12.70 10.76
N GLN A 290 18.55 -12.10 9.77
CA GLN A 290 18.44 -12.64 8.43
C GLN A 290 19.82 -12.78 7.76
N LEU A 291 20.64 -11.73 7.84
CA LEU A 291 22.02 -11.74 7.35
C LEU A 291 22.90 -12.74 8.12
N ALA A 292 22.78 -12.80 9.44
CA ALA A 292 23.55 -13.75 10.27
C ALA A 292 23.21 -15.21 9.94
N MET A 293 21.92 -15.51 9.71
CA MET A 293 21.45 -16.87 9.43
C MET A 293 21.73 -17.30 7.99
N PHE A 294 21.47 -16.42 7.00
CA PHE A 294 21.48 -16.80 5.59
C PHE A 294 22.60 -16.15 4.77
N GLY A 295 23.27 -15.11 5.26
CA GLY A 295 24.28 -14.37 4.51
C GLY A 295 25.46 -15.19 3.98
N ASN A 296 25.78 -16.32 4.62
CA ASN A 296 26.81 -17.28 4.18
C ASN A 296 26.23 -18.58 3.62
N SER A 297 24.90 -18.65 3.42
CA SER A 297 24.22 -19.79 2.79
C SER A 297 24.23 -19.66 1.26
N PRO A 298 23.75 -20.65 0.50
CA PRO A 298 23.51 -20.52 -0.94
C PRO A 298 22.56 -19.37 -1.32
N TYR A 299 21.71 -18.91 -0.41
CA TYR A 299 20.81 -17.76 -0.58
C TYR A 299 21.46 -16.43 -0.20
N GLY A 300 22.68 -16.46 0.36
CA GLY A 300 23.40 -15.29 0.84
C GLY A 300 23.50 -14.13 -0.17
N PRO A 301 23.82 -14.40 -1.44
CA PRO A 301 23.86 -13.34 -2.45
C PRO A 301 22.54 -12.57 -2.61
N LEU A 302 21.39 -13.25 -2.54
CA LEU A 302 20.06 -12.63 -2.64
C LEU A 302 19.73 -11.79 -1.39
N VAL A 303 20.02 -12.36 -0.20
CA VAL A 303 19.76 -11.69 1.07
C VAL A 303 20.60 -10.41 1.20
N LYS A 304 21.89 -10.49 0.86
CA LYS A 304 22.78 -9.32 0.87
C LYS A 304 22.39 -8.26 -0.15
N ALA A 305 21.99 -8.66 -1.33
CA ALA A 305 21.55 -7.70 -2.36
C ALA A 305 20.31 -6.89 -1.98
N VAL A 306 19.52 -7.37 -1.01
CA VAL A 306 18.31 -6.71 -0.53
C VAL A 306 18.54 -5.95 0.78
N LEU A 307 19.43 -6.46 1.66
CA LEU A 307 19.58 -5.95 3.04
C LEU A 307 20.87 -5.16 3.29
N ASP A 308 21.89 -5.26 2.43
CA ASP A 308 23.13 -4.48 2.48
C ASP A 308 23.02 -3.20 1.62
#